data_6d48ba2818ed1bacbc4e6789a978e44c
#
_entry.id   6d48ba2818ed1bacbc4e6789a978e44c
#
_cell.length_a   1.000
_cell.length_b   1.000
_cell.length_c   1.000
_cell.angle_alpha   90.00
_cell.angle_beta   90.00
_cell.angle_gamma   90.00
#
_symmetry.space_group_name_H-M   'P 1'
#
loop_
_entity.id
_entity.type
_entity.pdbx_description
1 polymer ?
#
loop_
_entity_poly.entity_id
_entity_poly.type
_entity_poly.pdbx_seq_one_letter_code
_entity_poly.pdbx_strand_id
1 'polypeptide(L)'
;VNERAEADRKIQVRAVASFVLILAILVVTVLGIIFLVINKRLAKEEVKQRVVPAVEVVEVTAADHAVKISTQGVVESARETRLAAEVGGRVMEISPSFKRGGVVKKGERLVQIDPADYRSALAAAVVRRAEAELALELEKARVEQAQLDWAKLGSGSDPLNPLVLRKPYLVAAEASTASAVEAAAKARRDVERTEILAPFDAGLRSANAEVGAVVAPGTMVAELYASGDLEVRLPLSLEDFGFLARAADGKVTGEIVLKGKIGADEYTWKAEMARVDPEISRETLSAHIAVKVLPTEGSTFPLPPVGLFVNAEIAGKTLDDVKEIPRRALIEGNRAILVMADNKIAFRDLTIPRLTRETALVSGGLEAGDRVVLTRLSAPIAGMEVEIEKDPEKEDE
;
A
#
# COMPACT_ATOMS: atom_id res chain seq x y z
N VAL A 1 -99.83 12.74 -82.54
CA VAL A 1 -98.84 13.83 -82.62
C VAL A 1 -98.50 14.37 -81.19
N ASN A 2 -99.24 13.99 -80.12
CA ASN A 2 -99.06 14.62 -78.77
C ASN A 2 -98.10 13.89 -77.80
N GLU A 3 -97.68 12.63 -78.06
CA GLU A 3 -96.81 11.90 -77.10
C GLU A 3 -95.32 12.26 -77.23
N ARG A 4 -94.84 12.73 -78.36
CA ARG A 4 -93.42 13.11 -78.53
C ARG A 4 -93.02 14.44 -77.88
N ALA A 5 -93.99 15.40 -77.76
CA ALA A 5 -93.72 16.71 -77.17
C ALA A 5 -93.60 16.68 -75.64
N GLU A 6 -94.22 15.68 -74.95
CA GLU A 6 -94.08 15.55 -73.46
C GLU A 6 -92.82 14.85 -73.07
N ALA A 7 -92.23 13.93 -73.85
CA ALA A 7 -91.01 13.25 -73.60
C ALA A 7 -89.78 14.21 -73.68
N ASP A 8 -89.77 15.06 -74.71
CA ASP A 8 -88.67 16.06 -74.87
C ASP A 8 -88.69 17.10 -73.78
N ARG A 9 -89.86 17.49 -73.29
CA ARG A 9 -89.98 18.46 -72.17
C ARG A 9 -89.47 17.88 -70.84
N LYS A 10 -89.69 16.57 -70.57
CA LYS A 10 -89.18 15.88 -69.37
C LYS A 10 -87.68 15.66 -69.42
N ILE A 11 -87.08 15.43 -70.61
CA ILE A 11 -85.65 15.27 -70.82
C ILE A 11 -84.93 16.65 -70.58
N GLN A 12 -85.47 17.74 -71.13
CA GLN A 12 -84.96 19.09 -70.97
C GLN A 12 -85.02 19.57 -69.50
N VAL A 13 -86.17 19.30 -68.82
CA VAL A 13 -86.31 19.66 -67.39
C VAL A 13 -85.30 18.85 -66.51
N ARG A 14 -85.05 17.57 -66.80
CA ARG A 14 -84.05 16.75 -66.09
C ARG A 14 -82.63 17.20 -66.39
N ALA A 15 -82.34 17.55 -67.65
CA ALA A 15 -81.00 18.10 -67.99
C ALA A 15 -80.73 19.44 -67.33
N VAL A 16 -81.70 20.36 -67.29
CA VAL A 16 -81.59 21.63 -66.61
C VAL A 16 -81.46 21.41 -65.09
N ALA A 17 -82.24 20.51 -64.47
CA ALA A 17 -82.15 20.19 -63.04
C ALA A 17 -80.80 19.59 -62.68
N SER A 18 -80.28 18.67 -63.57
CA SER A 18 -78.92 18.11 -63.34
C SER A 18 -77.81 19.19 -63.44
N PHE A 19 -77.97 20.08 -64.43
CA PHE A 19 -77.00 21.19 -64.59
C PHE A 19 -77.00 22.14 -63.40
N VAL A 20 -78.18 22.46 -62.87
CA VAL A 20 -78.34 23.31 -61.66
C VAL A 20 -77.80 22.60 -60.47
N LEU A 21 -77.98 21.27 -60.33
CA LEU A 21 -77.42 20.49 -59.22
C LEU A 21 -75.90 20.45 -59.29
N ILE A 22 -75.27 20.24 -60.43
CA ILE A 22 -73.83 20.26 -60.62
C ILE A 22 -73.28 21.63 -60.33
N LEU A 23 -73.92 22.69 -60.76
CA LEU A 23 -73.53 24.07 -60.48
C LEU A 23 -73.63 24.38 -58.99
N ALA A 24 -74.69 23.91 -58.32
CA ALA A 24 -74.85 24.07 -56.87
C ALA A 24 -73.71 23.34 -56.07
N ILE A 25 -73.34 22.11 -56.47
CA ILE A 25 -72.27 21.38 -55.89
C ILE A 25 -70.94 22.09 -56.12
N LEU A 26 -70.72 22.62 -57.30
CA LEU A 26 -69.50 23.36 -57.63
C LEU A 26 -69.37 24.65 -56.80
N VAL A 27 -70.50 25.38 -56.61
CA VAL A 27 -70.52 26.54 -55.76
C VAL A 27 -70.26 26.20 -54.30
N VAL A 28 -70.85 25.10 -53.79
CA VAL A 28 -70.62 24.63 -52.41
C VAL A 28 -69.17 24.20 -52.22
N THR A 29 -68.57 23.51 -53.20
CA THR A 29 -67.14 23.10 -53.10
C THR A 29 -66.24 24.34 -53.18
N VAL A 30 -66.48 25.31 -54.02
CA VAL A 30 -65.70 26.55 -54.07
C VAL A 30 -65.84 27.35 -52.78
N LEU A 31 -67.04 27.48 -52.23
CA LEU A 31 -67.28 28.10 -50.92
C LEU A 31 -66.57 27.35 -49.78
N GLY A 32 -66.57 26.03 -49.81
CA GLY A 32 -65.88 25.18 -48.89
C GLY A 32 -64.37 25.38 -48.97
N ILE A 33 -63.81 25.47 -50.19
CA ILE A 33 -62.35 25.78 -50.35
C ILE A 33 -62.01 27.18 -49.87
N ILE A 34 -62.83 28.17 -50.19
CA ILE A 34 -62.66 29.56 -49.72
C ILE A 34 -62.74 29.61 -48.20
N PHE A 35 -63.71 28.91 -47.60
CA PHE A 35 -63.84 28.80 -46.15
C PHE A 35 -62.60 28.14 -45.51
N LEU A 36 -62.08 27.07 -46.11
CA LEU A 36 -60.87 26.38 -45.67
C LEU A 36 -59.64 27.26 -45.84
N VAL A 37 -59.50 28.04 -46.87
CA VAL A 37 -58.39 28.98 -47.11
C VAL A 37 -58.46 30.16 -46.17
N ILE A 38 -59.65 30.76 -45.95
CA ILE A 38 -59.83 31.86 -45.01
C ILE A 38 -59.66 31.41 -43.55
N ASN A 39 -60.10 30.19 -43.25
CA ASN A 39 -59.96 29.62 -41.89
C ASN A 39 -58.66 28.86 -41.64
N LYS A 40 -57.71 28.90 -42.61
CA LYS A 40 -56.34 28.47 -42.35
C LYS A 40 -55.81 29.40 -41.27
N ARG A 41 -55.96 28.98 -39.98
CA ARG A 41 -55.27 29.61 -38.89
C ARG A 41 -53.78 29.60 -39.25
N LEU A 42 -53.21 30.75 -39.51
CA LEU A 42 -51.76 30.92 -39.52
C LEU A 42 -51.29 30.28 -38.25
N ALA A 43 -50.55 29.17 -38.36
CA ALA A 43 -49.87 28.60 -37.24
C ALA A 43 -48.99 29.72 -36.68
N LYS A 44 -49.39 30.23 -35.54
CA LYS A 44 -48.59 31.22 -34.79
C LYS A 44 -47.27 30.55 -34.56
N GLU A 45 -46.23 30.95 -35.24
CA GLU A 45 -44.86 30.56 -34.91
C GLU A 45 -44.70 30.89 -33.44
N GLU A 46 -44.87 29.85 -32.56
CA GLU A 46 -44.40 29.95 -31.19
C GLU A 46 -42.90 30.18 -31.31
N VAL A 47 -42.46 31.40 -31.16
CA VAL A 47 -41.08 31.69 -30.83
C VAL A 47 -40.83 30.92 -29.58
N LYS A 48 -40.21 29.67 -29.73
CA LYS A 48 -39.67 28.96 -28.59
C LYS A 48 -38.76 29.97 -27.87
N GLN A 49 -39.26 30.50 -26.78
CA GLN A 49 -38.38 31.23 -25.86
C GLN A 49 -37.20 30.32 -25.63
N ARG A 50 -36.02 30.72 -26.12
CA ARG A 50 -34.77 30.04 -25.79
C ARG A 50 -34.68 30.11 -24.27
N VAL A 51 -35.06 29.04 -23.59
CA VAL A 51 -34.81 28.89 -22.16
C VAL A 51 -33.31 28.86 -22.03
N VAL A 52 -32.74 29.97 -21.61
CA VAL A 52 -31.33 30.05 -21.29
C VAL A 52 -31.13 29.18 -20.02
N PRO A 53 -30.39 28.07 -20.07
CA PRO A 53 -30.20 27.23 -18.89
C PRO A 53 -29.38 27.99 -17.86
N ALA A 54 -29.84 27.97 -16.60
CA ALA A 54 -29.07 28.43 -15.45
C ALA A 54 -27.99 27.38 -15.11
N VAL A 55 -26.78 27.87 -14.85
CA VAL A 55 -25.65 27.05 -14.54
C VAL A 55 -24.91 27.54 -13.30
N GLU A 56 -24.59 26.61 -12.41
CA GLU A 56 -23.67 26.82 -11.30
C GLU A 56 -22.24 26.79 -11.85
N VAL A 57 -21.40 27.75 -11.43
CA VAL A 57 -20.01 27.83 -11.86
C VAL A 57 -19.08 27.93 -10.67
N VAL A 58 -17.87 27.39 -10.82
CA VAL A 58 -16.76 27.60 -9.89
C VAL A 58 -15.69 28.41 -10.59
N GLU A 59 -15.17 29.42 -9.90
CA GLU A 59 -14.01 30.16 -10.36
C GLU A 59 -12.74 29.41 -10.03
N VAL A 60 -11.90 29.25 -11.03
CA VAL A 60 -10.66 28.47 -10.92
C VAL A 60 -9.57 29.35 -10.33
N THR A 61 -8.97 28.89 -9.25
CA THR A 61 -7.77 29.47 -8.64
C THR A 61 -6.57 28.57 -8.85
N ALA A 62 -5.43 29.16 -9.16
CA ALA A 62 -4.17 28.45 -9.23
C ALA A 62 -3.51 28.44 -7.85
N ALA A 63 -3.05 27.27 -7.43
CA ALA A 63 -2.33 27.09 -6.17
C ALA A 63 -1.38 25.91 -6.27
N ASP A 64 -0.36 25.93 -5.44
CA ASP A 64 0.48 24.77 -5.23
C ASP A 64 -0.27 23.75 -4.35
N HIS A 65 -0.39 22.54 -4.82
CA HIS A 65 -1.16 21.51 -4.14
C HIS A 65 -0.25 20.33 -3.74
N ALA A 66 -0.11 20.12 -2.42
CA ALA A 66 0.58 18.94 -1.89
C ALA A 66 -0.33 17.71 -2.06
N VAL A 67 0.12 16.76 -2.86
CA VAL A 67 -0.62 15.51 -3.09
C VAL A 67 -0.66 14.71 -1.80
N LYS A 68 -1.87 14.39 -1.33
CA LYS A 68 -2.09 13.46 -0.21
C LYS A 68 -2.39 12.07 -0.75
N ILE A 69 -1.62 11.09 -0.31
CA ILE A 69 -1.81 9.68 -0.67
C ILE A 69 -2.41 8.98 0.54
N SER A 70 -3.59 8.40 0.36
CA SER A 70 -4.29 7.67 1.41
C SER A 70 -4.28 6.18 1.07
N THR A 71 -3.81 5.37 1.99
CA THR A 71 -3.79 3.91 1.89
C THR A 71 -4.03 3.28 3.24
N GLN A 72 -4.06 1.97 3.30
CA GLN A 72 -4.35 1.25 4.54
C GLN A 72 -3.48 -0.01 4.62
N GLY A 73 -3.17 -0.41 5.84
CA GLY A 73 -2.36 -1.59 6.10
C GLY A 73 -2.58 -2.16 7.48
N VAL A 74 -1.89 -3.25 7.75
CA VAL A 74 -1.89 -3.92 9.05
C VAL A 74 -0.54 -3.71 9.71
N VAL A 75 -0.55 -3.46 11.01
CA VAL A 75 0.66 -3.36 11.82
C VAL A 75 1.25 -4.75 12.00
N GLU A 76 2.49 -4.91 11.58
CA GLU A 76 3.25 -6.16 11.69
C GLU A 76 4.54 -5.92 12.47
N SER A 77 5.11 -6.98 13.02
CA SER A 77 6.46 -6.89 13.58
C SER A 77 7.50 -6.99 12.46
N ALA A 78 8.49 -6.11 12.47
CA ALA A 78 9.60 -6.15 11.52
C ALA A 78 10.45 -7.43 11.65
N ARG A 79 10.39 -8.09 12.82
CA ARG A 79 11.16 -9.32 13.12
C ARG A 79 10.30 -10.33 13.85
N GLU A 80 10.19 -11.49 13.25
CA GLU A 80 9.58 -12.67 13.87
C GLU A 80 10.62 -13.80 13.92
N THR A 81 10.64 -14.54 15.02
CA THR A 81 11.60 -15.64 15.21
C THR A 81 10.92 -16.82 15.86
N ARG A 82 11.16 -17.99 15.31
CA ARG A 82 10.77 -19.27 15.91
C ARG A 82 11.93 -19.81 16.70
N LEU A 83 11.79 -19.87 18.01
CA LEU A 83 12.79 -20.47 18.88
C LEU A 83 12.59 -21.98 18.91
N ALA A 84 13.66 -22.69 18.61
CA ALA A 84 13.73 -24.16 18.73
C ALA A 84 14.82 -24.54 19.74
N ALA A 85 14.61 -25.65 20.43
CA ALA A 85 15.63 -26.25 21.28
C ALA A 85 16.80 -26.68 20.41
N GLU A 86 18.04 -26.24 20.74
CA GLU A 86 19.24 -26.66 20.04
C GLU A 86 19.80 -27.98 20.61
N VAL A 87 19.47 -28.28 21.87
CA VAL A 87 19.84 -29.47 22.60
C VAL A 87 18.61 -30.17 23.18
N GLY A 88 18.68 -31.48 23.39
CA GLY A 88 17.57 -32.26 23.93
C GLY A 88 17.65 -32.37 25.45
N GLY A 89 16.52 -32.61 26.10
CA GLY A 89 16.45 -32.86 27.53
C GLY A 89 15.10 -32.51 28.13
N ARG A 90 15.00 -32.71 29.45
CA ARG A 90 13.79 -32.36 30.20
C ARG A 90 13.78 -30.89 30.52
N VAL A 91 12.64 -30.23 30.35
CA VAL A 91 12.40 -28.84 30.78
C VAL A 91 12.30 -28.82 32.30
N MET A 92 13.17 -28.07 32.95
CA MET A 92 13.24 -27.96 34.41
C MET A 92 12.48 -26.71 34.90
N GLU A 93 12.65 -25.60 34.19
CA GLU A 93 12.06 -24.31 34.56
C GLU A 93 11.58 -23.58 33.30
N ILE A 94 10.54 -22.78 33.47
CA ILE A 94 10.07 -21.83 32.47
C ILE A 94 9.87 -20.46 33.15
N SER A 95 10.10 -19.37 32.42
CA SER A 95 9.82 -18.01 32.88
C SER A 95 8.33 -17.81 33.15
N PRO A 96 7.92 -17.07 34.17
CA PRO A 96 6.52 -16.67 34.37
C PRO A 96 5.96 -15.88 33.19
N SER A 97 6.82 -15.18 32.44
CA SER A 97 6.49 -14.45 31.20
C SER A 97 6.32 -15.37 29.99
N PHE A 98 6.74 -16.65 30.09
CA PHE A 98 6.69 -17.62 29.00
C PHE A 98 5.29 -18.19 28.82
N LYS A 99 4.41 -17.35 28.26
CA LYS A 99 3.02 -17.69 27.92
C LYS A 99 2.58 -16.86 26.71
N ARG A 100 1.58 -17.35 26.01
CA ARG A 100 0.99 -16.59 24.91
C ARG A 100 0.58 -15.19 25.35
N GLY A 101 1.01 -14.15 24.63
CA GLY A 101 0.81 -12.75 24.96
C GLY A 101 1.72 -12.21 26.05
N GLY A 102 2.64 -13.03 26.60
CA GLY A 102 3.68 -12.55 27.50
C GLY A 102 4.68 -11.65 26.80
N VAL A 103 5.28 -10.72 27.55
CA VAL A 103 6.32 -9.82 27.07
C VAL A 103 7.61 -10.14 27.79
N VAL A 104 8.70 -10.25 27.05
CA VAL A 104 10.02 -10.64 27.55
C VAL A 104 11.10 -9.67 27.04
N LYS A 105 12.14 -9.51 27.82
CA LYS A 105 13.29 -8.68 27.47
C LYS A 105 14.41 -9.48 26.83
N LYS A 106 15.21 -8.83 26.01
CA LYS A 106 16.42 -9.42 25.45
C LYS A 106 17.30 -10.04 26.51
N GLY A 107 17.73 -11.30 26.33
CA GLY A 107 18.54 -12.05 27.26
C GLY A 107 17.78 -12.68 28.43
N GLU A 108 16.46 -12.47 28.55
CA GLU A 108 15.64 -13.14 29.54
C GLU A 108 15.60 -14.64 29.25
N ARG A 109 15.84 -15.48 30.30
CA ARG A 109 15.76 -16.93 30.18
C ARG A 109 14.30 -17.37 30.12
N LEU A 110 13.93 -17.93 29.00
CA LEU A 110 12.57 -18.39 28.74
C LEU A 110 12.32 -19.81 29.22
N VAL A 111 13.27 -20.69 28.91
CA VAL A 111 13.20 -22.12 29.23
C VAL A 111 14.57 -22.62 29.67
N GLN A 112 14.60 -23.44 30.71
CA GLN A 112 15.79 -24.15 31.17
C GLN A 112 15.59 -25.64 30.91
N ILE A 113 16.45 -26.22 30.07
CA ILE A 113 16.59 -27.66 29.88
C ILE A 113 17.58 -28.20 30.93
N ASP A 114 17.42 -29.42 31.38
CA ASP A 114 18.29 -30.05 32.37
C ASP A 114 19.75 -30.00 31.90
N PRO A 115 20.65 -29.28 32.59
CA PRO A 115 22.04 -29.16 32.20
C PRO A 115 22.96 -30.26 32.77
N ALA A 116 22.47 -31.20 33.58
CA ALA A 116 23.32 -32.12 34.37
C ALA A 116 24.25 -32.93 33.49
N ASP A 117 23.74 -33.56 32.44
CA ASP A 117 24.54 -34.39 31.54
C ASP A 117 25.53 -33.54 30.73
N TYR A 118 25.12 -32.35 30.29
CA TYR A 118 25.95 -31.40 29.54
C TYR A 118 27.09 -30.82 30.42
N ARG A 119 26.83 -30.55 31.70
CA ARG A 119 27.85 -30.09 32.65
C ARG A 119 28.88 -31.24 32.91
N SER A 120 28.41 -32.45 33.03
CA SER A 120 29.30 -33.64 33.17
C SER A 120 30.17 -33.82 31.94
N ALA A 121 29.60 -33.69 30.74
CA ALA A 121 30.35 -33.75 29.48
C ALA A 121 31.40 -32.63 29.37
N LEU A 122 31.04 -31.40 29.78
CA LEU A 122 31.95 -30.27 29.82
C LEU A 122 33.13 -30.56 30.80
N ALA A 123 32.85 -31.05 32.02
CA ALA A 123 33.85 -31.37 32.98
C ALA A 123 34.87 -32.40 32.44
N ALA A 124 34.37 -33.47 31.79
CA ALA A 124 35.21 -34.48 31.13
C ALA A 124 36.06 -33.88 29.99
N ALA A 125 35.49 -32.98 29.17
CA ALA A 125 36.22 -32.34 28.07
C ALA A 125 37.31 -31.36 28.60
N VAL A 126 37.05 -30.66 29.69
CA VAL A 126 38.06 -29.82 30.35
C VAL A 126 39.25 -30.64 30.87
N VAL A 127 38.99 -31.81 31.47
CA VAL A 127 40.06 -32.69 31.91
C VAL A 127 40.90 -33.15 30.72
N ARG A 128 40.28 -33.64 29.63
CA ARG A 128 41.03 -34.08 28.44
C ARG A 128 41.84 -32.93 27.82
N ARG A 129 41.33 -31.71 27.84
CA ARG A 129 42.08 -30.54 27.40
C ARG A 129 43.33 -30.32 28.25
N ALA A 130 43.20 -30.37 29.57
CA ALA A 130 44.36 -30.20 30.49
C ALA A 130 45.39 -31.31 30.28
N GLU A 131 44.97 -32.56 30.04
CA GLU A 131 45.88 -33.68 29.74
C GLU A 131 46.63 -33.44 28.41
N ALA A 132 45.95 -32.97 27.38
CA ALA A 132 46.58 -32.69 26.10
C ALA A 132 47.55 -31.49 26.17
N GLU A 133 47.19 -30.43 26.88
CA GLU A 133 48.07 -29.30 27.15
C GLU A 133 49.32 -29.71 27.89
N LEU A 134 49.23 -30.58 28.93
CA LEU A 134 50.38 -31.14 29.64
C LEU A 134 51.24 -31.98 28.71
N ALA A 135 50.66 -32.85 27.90
CA ALA A 135 51.36 -33.67 26.92
C ALA A 135 52.14 -32.82 25.91
N LEU A 136 51.57 -31.73 25.46
CA LEU A 136 52.23 -30.79 24.56
C LEU A 136 53.44 -30.10 25.23
N GLU A 137 53.30 -29.64 26.47
CA GLU A 137 54.39 -29.00 27.18
C GLU A 137 55.56 -30.02 27.46
N LEU A 138 55.23 -31.26 27.79
CA LEU A 138 56.24 -32.32 27.92
C LEU A 138 56.94 -32.62 26.58
N GLU A 139 56.21 -32.61 25.45
CA GLU A 139 56.81 -32.85 24.15
C GLU A 139 57.67 -31.66 23.70
N LYS A 140 57.24 -30.39 23.97
CA LYS A 140 58.09 -29.20 23.75
C LYS A 140 59.44 -29.30 24.51
N ALA A 141 59.41 -29.71 25.79
CA ALA A 141 60.62 -29.89 26.58
C ALA A 141 61.53 -30.98 25.98
N ARG A 142 60.95 -32.10 25.47
CA ARG A 142 61.72 -33.14 24.81
C ARG A 142 62.32 -32.70 23.47
N VAL A 143 61.59 -31.89 22.70
CA VAL A 143 62.10 -31.25 21.46
C VAL A 143 63.26 -30.33 21.75
N GLU A 144 63.17 -29.49 22.78
CA GLU A 144 64.24 -28.61 23.21
C GLU A 144 65.48 -29.40 23.62
N GLN A 145 65.34 -30.47 24.45
CA GLN A 145 66.43 -31.34 24.80
C GLN A 145 67.08 -32.04 23.56
N ALA A 146 66.28 -32.53 22.64
CA ALA A 146 66.78 -33.14 21.40
C ALA A 146 67.57 -32.14 20.54
N GLN A 147 67.14 -30.87 20.49
CA GLN A 147 67.85 -29.83 19.77
C GLN A 147 69.20 -29.49 20.43
N LEU A 148 69.24 -29.39 21.77
CA LEU A 148 70.44 -29.17 22.51
C LEU A 148 71.46 -30.35 22.36
N ASP A 149 71.01 -31.56 22.40
CA ASP A 149 71.84 -32.74 22.21
C ASP A 149 72.37 -32.85 20.75
N TRP A 150 71.57 -32.54 19.78
CA TRP A 150 72.01 -32.47 18.37
C TRP A 150 73.06 -31.35 18.16
N ALA A 151 72.88 -30.20 18.75
CA ALA A 151 73.87 -29.10 18.71
C ALA A 151 75.23 -29.51 19.30
N LYS A 152 75.29 -30.27 20.41
CA LYS A 152 76.51 -30.80 20.99
C LYS A 152 77.28 -31.76 20.11
N LEU A 153 76.63 -32.46 19.19
CA LEU A 153 77.27 -33.37 18.22
C LEU A 153 78.01 -32.64 17.09
N GLY A 154 77.98 -31.31 17.04
CA GLY A 154 78.75 -30.50 16.12
C GLY A 154 78.28 -30.50 14.66
N SER A 155 77.13 -31.08 14.38
CA SER A 155 76.53 -31.14 13.07
C SER A 155 75.71 -29.88 12.81
N GLY A 156 76.34 -28.82 12.30
CA GLY A 156 75.73 -27.49 12.09
C GLY A 156 74.59 -27.43 11.05
N SER A 157 74.05 -28.57 10.59
CA SER A 157 72.91 -28.66 9.67
C SER A 157 71.74 -29.43 10.28
N ASP A 158 70.52 -29.15 9.86
CA ASP A 158 69.32 -29.91 10.27
C ASP A 158 69.52 -31.41 9.90
N PRO A 159 69.11 -32.31 10.81
CA PRO A 159 69.20 -33.75 10.51
C PRO A 159 68.31 -34.14 9.31
N LEU A 160 68.82 -35.06 8.48
CA LEU A 160 68.07 -35.59 7.34
C LEU A 160 66.73 -36.23 7.74
N ASN A 161 66.64 -36.74 8.98
CA ASN A 161 65.42 -37.35 9.51
C ASN A 161 64.77 -36.41 10.57
N PRO A 162 63.59 -35.84 10.28
CA PRO A 162 62.87 -34.97 11.20
C PRO A 162 62.50 -35.62 12.54
N LEU A 163 62.53 -36.96 12.64
CA LEU A 163 62.25 -37.69 13.88
C LEU A 163 63.36 -37.46 14.94
N VAL A 164 64.58 -37.14 14.50
CA VAL A 164 65.72 -36.87 15.43
C VAL A 164 65.41 -35.66 16.31
N LEU A 165 64.82 -34.62 15.74
CA LEU A 165 64.39 -33.40 16.45
C LEU A 165 62.96 -33.50 16.95
N ARG A 166 62.35 -34.68 16.91
CA ARG A 166 60.97 -34.92 17.37
C ARG A 166 59.90 -34.02 16.74
N LYS A 167 60.19 -33.36 15.60
CA LYS A 167 59.27 -32.43 14.92
C LYS A 167 57.89 -33.03 14.65
N PRO A 168 57.75 -34.28 14.13
CA PRO A 168 56.45 -34.87 13.92
C PRO A 168 55.62 -35.15 15.20
N TYR A 169 56.32 -35.47 16.31
CA TYR A 169 55.67 -35.67 17.63
C TYR A 169 55.14 -34.35 18.20
N LEU A 170 55.87 -33.24 18.04
CA LEU A 170 55.41 -31.92 18.40
C LEU A 170 54.15 -31.54 17.65
N VAL A 171 54.16 -31.69 16.31
CA VAL A 171 52.99 -31.43 15.46
C VAL A 171 51.79 -32.28 15.88
N ALA A 172 52.02 -33.56 16.20
CA ALA A 172 50.92 -34.44 16.65
C ALA A 172 50.37 -34.01 18.03
N ALA A 173 51.23 -33.55 18.97
CA ALA A 173 50.81 -33.04 20.26
C ALA A 173 50.05 -31.70 20.14
N GLU A 174 50.52 -30.81 19.28
CA GLU A 174 49.82 -29.57 18.95
C GLU A 174 48.41 -29.82 18.37
N ALA A 175 48.30 -30.74 17.39
CA ALA A 175 47.04 -31.15 16.79
C ALA A 175 46.08 -31.80 17.81
N SER A 176 46.63 -32.63 18.74
CA SER A 176 45.84 -33.24 19.81
C SER A 176 45.29 -32.20 20.77
N THR A 177 46.12 -31.20 21.15
CA THR A 177 45.72 -30.10 22.02
C THR A 177 44.66 -29.23 21.37
N ALA A 178 44.83 -28.86 20.11
CA ALA A 178 43.83 -28.10 19.34
C ALA A 178 42.50 -28.84 19.32
N SER A 179 42.50 -30.14 19.05
CA SER A 179 41.29 -31.00 19.06
C SER A 179 40.60 -31.01 20.43
N ALA A 180 41.36 -31.13 21.51
CA ALA A 180 40.83 -31.13 22.88
C ALA A 180 40.23 -29.76 23.28
N VAL A 181 40.88 -28.66 22.88
CA VAL A 181 40.36 -27.27 23.09
C VAL A 181 39.02 -27.14 22.40
N GLU A 182 38.89 -27.55 21.12
CA GLU A 182 37.61 -27.44 20.39
C GLU A 182 36.51 -28.36 20.97
N ALA A 183 36.88 -29.56 21.46
CA ALA A 183 35.94 -30.43 22.17
C ALA A 183 35.40 -29.80 23.46
N ALA A 184 36.25 -29.15 24.25
CA ALA A 184 35.85 -28.43 25.47
C ALA A 184 34.97 -27.19 25.12
N ALA A 185 35.32 -26.47 24.06
CA ALA A 185 34.52 -25.33 23.59
C ALA A 185 33.13 -25.79 23.11
N LYS A 186 33.04 -26.91 22.39
CA LYS A 186 31.77 -27.52 21.99
C LYS A 186 30.91 -27.88 23.21
N ALA A 187 31.48 -28.60 24.17
CA ALA A 187 30.75 -29.00 25.38
C ALA A 187 30.26 -27.76 26.20
N ARG A 188 31.01 -26.66 26.21
CA ARG A 188 30.58 -25.41 26.82
C ARG A 188 29.35 -24.83 26.11
N ARG A 189 29.39 -24.72 24.77
CA ARG A 189 28.23 -24.28 23.97
C ARG A 189 27.01 -25.15 24.21
N ASP A 190 27.19 -26.46 24.35
CA ASP A 190 26.08 -27.39 24.60
C ASP A 190 25.44 -27.13 25.98
N VAL A 191 26.22 -26.74 27.00
CA VAL A 191 25.68 -26.25 28.30
C VAL A 191 24.93 -24.94 28.15
N GLU A 192 25.50 -23.96 27.44
CA GLU A 192 24.85 -22.65 27.17
C GLU A 192 23.52 -22.83 26.45
N ARG A 193 23.42 -23.78 25.50
CA ARG A 193 22.21 -24.10 24.74
C ARG A 193 21.11 -24.75 25.57
N THR A 194 21.41 -25.19 26.81
CA THR A 194 20.37 -25.64 27.73
C THR A 194 19.52 -24.51 28.26
N GLU A 195 19.99 -23.27 28.13
CA GLU A 195 19.26 -22.04 28.47
C GLU A 195 18.74 -21.40 27.19
N ILE A 196 17.43 -21.41 26.98
CA ILE A 196 16.80 -20.76 25.83
C ILE A 196 16.47 -19.34 26.22
N LEU A 197 17.18 -18.38 25.61
CA LEU A 197 17.08 -16.95 25.91
C LEU A 197 16.31 -16.21 24.82
N ALA A 198 15.64 -15.11 25.19
CA ALA A 198 15.02 -14.19 24.23
C ALA A 198 16.11 -13.41 23.45
N PRO A 199 16.14 -13.45 22.12
CA PRO A 199 17.19 -12.80 21.32
C PRO A 199 17.02 -11.28 21.22
N PHE A 200 15.82 -10.75 21.49
CA PHE A 200 15.44 -9.33 21.49
C PHE A 200 14.23 -9.13 22.39
N ASP A 201 13.85 -7.87 22.65
CA ASP A 201 12.61 -7.52 23.36
C ASP A 201 11.41 -7.95 22.52
N ALA A 202 10.62 -8.89 23.05
CA ALA A 202 9.62 -9.59 22.26
C ALA A 202 8.31 -9.81 23.01
N GLY A 203 7.24 -9.91 22.20
CA GLY A 203 6.00 -10.55 22.61
C GLY A 203 5.96 -12.01 22.17
N LEU A 204 5.35 -12.89 22.96
CA LEU A 204 5.19 -14.30 22.63
C LEU A 204 3.86 -14.52 21.89
N ARG A 205 3.96 -15.01 20.64
CA ARG A 205 2.80 -15.45 19.86
C ARG A 205 2.33 -16.83 20.29
N SER A 206 3.31 -17.72 20.55
CA SER A 206 3.05 -19.06 21.11
C SER A 206 4.17 -19.46 22.08
N ALA A 207 3.82 -20.30 23.05
CA ALA A 207 4.71 -20.93 24.01
C ALA A 207 4.32 -22.42 24.07
N ASN A 208 5.26 -23.31 23.65
CA ASN A 208 4.96 -24.72 23.42
C ASN A 208 5.79 -25.65 24.33
N ALA A 209 6.42 -25.13 25.36
CA ALA A 209 7.14 -25.93 26.36
C ALA A 209 6.47 -25.86 27.71
N GLU A 210 6.47 -26.99 28.43
CA GLU A 210 5.94 -27.12 29.78
C GLU A 210 6.98 -27.76 30.69
N VAL A 211 6.96 -27.41 31.97
CA VAL A 211 7.85 -28.02 32.98
C VAL A 211 7.62 -29.51 33.04
N GLY A 212 8.69 -30.28 32.98
CA GLY A 212 8.68 -31.75 32.97
C GLY A 212 8.56 -32.39 31.57
N ALA A 213 8.23 -31.61 30.55
CA ALA A 213 8.23 -32.09 29.17
C ALA A 213 9.65 -32.41 28.72
N VAL A 214 9.81 -33.35 27.77
CA VAL A 214 11.08 -33.66 27.13
C VAL A 214 11.08 -33.11 25.72
N VAL A 215 12.09 -32.28 25.43
CA VAL A 215 12.29 -31.70 24.10
C VAL A 215 13.45 -32.34 23.38
N ALA A 216 13.38 -32.48 22.07
CA ALA A 216 14.46 -32.89 21.21
C ALA A 216 15.10 -31.72 20.47
N PRO A 217 16.32 -31.81 19.97
CA PRO A 217 16.89 -30.80 19.10
C PRO A 217 15.96 -30.52 17.89
N GLY A 218 15.70 -29.26 17.60
CA GLY A 218 14.78 -28.83 16.55
C GLY A 218 13.31 -28.71 16.97
N THR A 219 12.94 -29.10 18.21
CA THR A 219 11.58 -28.90 18.73
C THR A 219 11.29 -27.39 18.88
N MET A 220 10.23 -26.89 18.24
CA MET A 220 9.79 -25.49 18.37
C MET A 220 9.27 -25.23 19.78
N VAL A 221 9.91 -24.32 20.48
CA VAL A 221 9.62 -23.94 21.88
C VAL A 221 8.73 -22.72 21.96
N ALA A 222 8.98 -21.71 21.13
CA ALA A 222 8.20 -20.48 21.11
C ALA A 222 8.25 -19.80 19.75
N GLU A 223 7.24 -18.96 19.49
CA GLU A 223 7.24 -18.01 18.39
C GLU A 223 7.19 -16.58 18.97
N LEU A 224 8.21 -15.80 18.64
CA LEU A 224 8.42 -14.45 19.15
C LEU A 224 8.25 -13.42 18.03
N TYR A 225 7.77 -12.24 18.41
CA TYR A 225 7.77 -11.06 17.54
C TYR A 225 8.35 -9.86 18.29
N ALA A 226 9.13 -9.02 17.60
CA ALA A 226 9.74 -7.84 18.21
C ALA A 226 8.63 -6.84 18.62
N SER A 227 8.65 -6.42 19.90
CA SER A 227 7.61 -5.55 20.45
C SER A 227 7.87 -4.07 20.20
N GLY A 228 9.13 -3.68 19.96
CA GLY A 228 9.55 -2.29 19.74
C GLY A 228 9.89 -1.93 18.29
N ASP A 229 9.84 -2.87 17.36
CA ASP A 229 10.22 -2.68 15.97
C ASP A 229 9.04 -3.09 15.07
N LEU A 230 8.11 -2.14 14.90
CA LEU A 230 6.86 -2.37 14.19
C LEU A 230 6.88 -1.68 12.83
N GLU A 231 6.36 -2.36 11.85
CA GLU A 231 6.21 -1.87 10.48
C GLU A 231 4.75 -1.98 10.03
N VAL A 232 4.37 -1.11 9.10
CA VAL A 232 3.11 -1.23 8.38
C VAL A 232 3.42 -1.39 6.91
N ARG A 233 2.87 -2.43 6.31
CA ARG A 233 2.98 -2.67 4.88
C ARG A 233 1.81 -2.01 4.17
N LEU A 234 2.11 -1.05 3.29
CA LEU A 234 1.14 -0.18 2.64
C LEU A 234 1.16 -0.44 1.13
N PRO A 235 0.06 -0.96 0.56
CA PRO A 235 -0.09 -1.08 -0.88
C PRO A 235 -0.39 0.30 -1.48
N LEU A 236 0.28 0.64 -2.58
CA LEU A 236 0.07 1.86 -3.34
C LEU A 236 -0.27 1.50 -4.79
N SER A 237 -1.23 2.20 -5.39
CA SER A 237 -1.41 2.15 -6.83
C SER A 237 -0.13 2.64 -7.53
N LEU A 238 0.12 2.22 -8.77
CA LEU A 238 1.28 2.71 -9.52
C LEU A 238 1.21 4.22 -9.76
N GLU A 239 0.00 4.76 -9.85
CA GLU A 239 -0.25 6.19 -9.93
C GLU A 239 0.21 6.90 -8.64
N ASP A 240 -0.30 6.47 -7.48
CA ASP A 240 0.09 7.02 -6.17
C ASP A 240 1.58 6.86 -5.90
N PHE A 241 2.16 5.73 -6.29
CA PHE A 241 3.59 5.49 -6.18
C PHE A 241 4.43 6.50 -6.97
N GLY A 242 3.92 6.96 -8.14
CA GLY A 242 4.52 8.03 -8.94
C GLY A 242 4.51 9.40 -8.23
N PHE A 243 3.57 9.63 -7.34
CA PHE A 243 3.43 10.87 -6.56
C PHE A 243 4.18 10.87 -5.23
N LEU A 244 4.87 9.79 -4.84
CA LEU A 244 5.71 9.83 -3.64
C LEU A 244 6.79 10.92 -3.76
N ALA A 245 6.89 11.74 -2.72
CA ALA A 245 7.97 12.72 -2.61
C ALA A 245 9.32 11.98 -2.46
N ARG A 246 10.31 12.33 -3.27
CA ARG A 246 11.64 11.71 -3.25
C ARG A 246 12.71 12.78 -3.17
N ALA A 247 13.70 12.55 -2.31
CA ALA A 247 14.92 13.36 -2.27
C ALA A 247 15.81 13.06 -3.48
N ALA A 248 16.84 13.86 -3.65
CA ALA A 248 17.81 13.70 -4.75
C ALA A 248 18.56 12.36 -4.73
N ASP A 249 18.66 11.72 -3.54
CA ASP A 249 19.26 10.39 -3.35
C ASP A 249 18.26 9.23 -3.62
N GLY A 250 17.04 9.57 -4.05
CA GLY A 250 15.97 8.60 -4.36
C GLY A 250 15.17 8.10 -3.16
N LYS A 251 15.54 8.51 -1.94
CA LYS A 251 14.76 8.16 -0.74
C LYS A 251 13.43 8.88 -0.74
N VAL A 252 12.40 8.18 -0.31
CA VAL A 252 11.07 8.78 -0.12
C VAL A 252 11.12 9.66 1.14
N THR A 253 10.76 10.94 0.93
CA THR A 253 10.74 11.96 1.97
C THR A 253 9.33 12.51 2.07
N GLY A 254 8.55 12.05 2.98
CA GLY A 254 7.22 12.59 3.22
C GLY A 254 6.82 12.29 4.65
N GLU A 255 6.12 13.20 5.29
CA GLU A 255 5.52 12.89 6.58
C GLU A 255 4.47 11.79 6.37
N ILE A 256 4.57 10.74 7.19
CA ILE A 256 3.65 9.61 7.17
C ILE A 256 2.94 9.57 8.50
N VAL A 257 1.62 9.66 8.45
CA VAL A 257 0.75 9.63 9.61
C VAL A 257 -0.14 8.39 9.53
N LEU A 258 -0.11 7.60 10.58
CA LEU A 258 -0.93 6.40 10.72
C LEU A 258 -2.06 6.70 11.70
N LYS A 259 -3.31 6.37 11.32
CA LYS A 259 -4.50 6.53 12.16
C LYS A 259 -5.16 5.17 12.35
N GLY A 260 -5.47 4.82 13.58
CA GLY A 260 -6.13 3.56 13.91
C GLY A 260 -7.11 3.72 15.06
N LYS A 261 -8.15 2.88 15.06
CA LYS A 261 -9.16 2.89 16.12
C LYS A 261 -8.94 1.72 17.09
N ILE A 262 -8.93 2.02 18.38
CA ILE A 262 -8.89 1.03 19.45
C ILE A 262 -10.09 1.29 20.36
N GLY A 263 -11.09 0.43 20.30
CA GLY A 263 -12.38 0.69 20.93
C GLY A 263 -13.14 1.84 20.27
N ALA A 264 -13.49 2.86 21.03
CA ALA A 264 -14.16 4.08 20.54
C ALA A 264 -13.17 5.20 20.16
N ASP A 265 -11.92 5.09 20.60
CA ASP A 265 -10.93 6.14 20.48
C ASP A 265 -10.08 5.98 19.22
N GLU A 266 -9.73 7.09 18.61
CA GLU A 266 -8.82 7.16 17.46
C GLU A 266 -7.43 7.60 17.94
N TYR A 267 -6.42 6.82 17.55
CA TYR A 267 -5.02 7.07 17.87
C TYR A 267 -4.25 7.39 16.59
N THR A 268 -3.24 8.24 16.76
CA THR A 268 -2.39 8.68 15.66
C THR A 268 -0.93 8.41 16.01
N TRP A 269 -0.20 7.80 15.06
CA TRP A 269 1.23 7.55 15.16
C TRP A 269 1.94 8.15 13.96
N LYS A 270 3.14 8.65 14.18
CA LYS A 270 4.06 9.02 13.10
C LYS A 270 4.79 7.79 12.61
N ALA A 271 5.14 7.80 11.34
CA ALA A 271 5.94 6.73 10.75
C ALA A 271 6.98 7.31 9.79
N GLU A 272 8.03 6.55 9.58
CA GLU A 272 9.09 6.85 8.63
C GLU A 272 9.17 5.76 7.57
N MET A 273 9.58 6.13 6.37
CA MET A 273 9.81 5.18 5.30
C MET A 273 10.98 4.24 5.65
N ALA A 274 10.69 2.97 5.80
CA ALA A 274 11.71 1.95 6.03
C ALA A 274 12.29 1.44 4.71
N ARG A 275 11.44 1.03 3.79
CA ARG A 275 11.84 0.54 2.47
C ARG A 275 10.69 0.60 1.47
N VAL A 276 11.07 0.54 0.21
CA VAL A 276 10.17 0.28 -0.92
C VAL A 276 10.41 -1.15 -1.36
N ASP A 277 9.37 -1.96 -1.42
CA ASP A 277 9.51 -3.32 -1.92
C ASP A 277 9.82 -3.28 -3.43
N PRO A 278 10.84 -4.00 -3.90
CA PRO A 278 11.27 -3.94 -5.31
C PRO A 278 10.30 -4.65 -6.27
N GLU A 279 9.36 -5.42 -5.73
CA GLU A 279 8.41 -6.22 -6.49
C GLU A 279 7.04 -5.53 -6.55
N ILE A 280 6.50 -5.43 -7.77
CA ILE A 280 5.12 -5.00 -8.01
C ILE A 280 4.24 -6.27 -7.99
N SER A 281 3.22 -6.28 -7.14
CA SER A 281 2.24 -7.37 -7.11
C SER A 281 1.52 -7.43 -8.46
N ARG A 282 1.62 -8.59 -9.11
CA ARG A 282 0.93 -8.83 -10.41
C ARG A 282 -0.57 -9.00 -10.25
N GLU A 283 -1.01 -9.43 -9.07
CA GLU A 283 -2.43 -9.67 -8.79
C GLU A 283 -3.19 -8.36 -8.55
N THR A 284 -2.56 -7.42 -7.83
CA THR A 284 -3.19 -6.14 -7.45
C THR A 284 -2.66 -4.95 -8.24
N LEU A 285 -1.63 -5.13 -9.08
CA LEU A 285 -0.92 -4.06 -9.82
C LEU A 285 -0.49 -2.91 -8.89
N SER A 286 -0.08 -3.26 -7.67
CA SER A 286 0.32 -2.32 -6.64
C SER A 286 1.79 -2.48 -6.26
N ALA A 287 2.44 -1.36 -5.98
CA ALA A 287 3.73 -1.31 -5.31
C ALA A 287 3.49 -1.34 -3.80
N HIS A 288 4.40 -1.96 -3.05
CA HIS A 288 4.31 -1.97 -1.60
C HIS A 288 5.44 -1.14 -1.00
N ILE A 289 5.12 -0.38 0.02
CA ILE A 289 6.08 0.29 0.86
C ILE A 289 5.95 -0.23 2.29
N ALA A 290 7.07 -0.37 2.98
CA ALA A 290 7.07 -0.64 4.41
C ALA A 290 7.45 0.64 5.16
N VAL A 291 6.66 1.00 6.14
CA VAL A 291 6.89 2.16 6.99
C VAL A 291 7.10 1.71 8.43
N LYS A 292 8.14 2.24 9.06
CA LYS A 292 8.46 1.98 10.47
C LYS A 292 7.64 2.91 11.33
N VAL A 293 6.96 2.35 12.32
CA VAL A 293 6.18 3.13 13.29
C VAL A 293 7.09 3.73 14.34
N LEU A 294 6.90 5.02 14.59
CA LEU A 294 7.61 5.73 15.64
C LEU A 294 6.77 5.77 16.92
N PRO A 295 7.40 5.58 18.11
CA PRO A 295 6.66 5.66 19.36
C PRO A 295 6.15 7.09 19.60
N THR A 296 4.89 7.18 20.07
CA THR A 296 4.26 8.45 20.48
C THR A 296 4.31 8.58 21.98
N GLU A 297 5.09 9.55 22.47
CA GLU A 297 5.20 9.82 23.90
C GLU A 297 3.88 10.31 24.50
N GLY A 298 3.57 9.89 25.72
CA GLY A 298 2.38 10.31 26.46
C GLY A 298 1.06 9.67 26.01
N SER A 299 1.09 8.77 25.03
CA SER A 299 -0.09 8.00 24.61
C SER A 299 -0.28 6.74 25.45
N THR A 300 -1.53 6.33 25.67
CA THR A 300 -1.86 5.02 26.27
C THR A 300 -1.32 3.86 25.44
N PHE A 301 -1.23 4.06 24.11
CA PHE A 301 -0.60 3.14 23.18
C PHE A 301 0.54 3.85 22.47
N PRO A 302 1.75 3.89 23.08
CA PRO A 302 2.92 4.51 22.44
C PRO A 302 3.24 3.91 21.07
N LEU A 303 3.04 2.60 20.94
CA LEU A 303 3.08 1.85 19.68
C LEU A 303 1.73 1.17 19.45
N PRO A 304 1.29 1.04 18.20
CA PRO A 304 0.05 0.33 17.91
C PRO A 304 0.19 -1.18 18.19
N PRO A 305 -0.85 -1.86 18.63
CA PRO A 305 -0.84 -3.32 18.75
C PRO A 305 -0.58 -4.00 17.40
N VAL A 306 0.22 -5.07 17.42
CA VAL A 306 0.43 -5.92 16.23
C VAL A 306 -0.90 -6.52 15.80
N GLY A 307 -1.19 -6.46 14.50
CA GLY A 307 -2.47 -6.88 13.92
C GLY A 307 -3.53 -5.76 13.84
N LEU A 308 -3.24 -4.56 14.36
CA LEU A 308 -4.14 -3.42 14.22
C LEU A 308 -4.18 -2.97 12.75
N PHE A 309 -5.39 -2.73 12.27
CA PHE A 309 -5.61 -2.12 10.96
C PHE A 309 -5.51 -0.60 11.08
N VAL A 310 -4.70 0.02 10.23
CA VAL A 310 -4.44 1.47 10.25
C VAL A 310 -4.63 2.08 8.87
N ASN A 311 -5.12 3.33 8.87
CA ASN A 311 -5.14 4.17 7.69
C ASN A 311 -3.86 5.01 7.69
N ALA A 312 -3.18 5.06 6.55
CA ALA A 312 -1.97 5.84 6.37
C ALA A 312 -2.23 7.03 5.45
N GLU A 313 -1.82 8.20 5.89
CA GLU A 313 -1.77 9.42 5.10
C GLU A 313 -0.29 9.75 4.84
N ILE A 314 0.09 9.83 3.56
CA ILE A 314 1.47 10.07 3.14
C ILE A 314 1.50 11.40 2.39
N ALA A 315 2.37 12.30 2.80
CA ALA A 315 2.64 13.51 2.07
C ALA A 315 3.44 13.19 0.80
N GLY A 316 2.81 13.41 -0.36
CA GLY A 316 3.42 13.22 -1.67
C GLY A 316 4.11 14.46 -2.21
N LYS A 317 4.39 14.46 -3.52
CA LYS A 317 4.96 15.61 -4.23
C LYS A 317 4.00 16.79 -4.20
N THR A 318 4.54 17.99 -4.15
CA THR A 318 3.80 19.20 -4.46
C THR A 318 3.71 19.36 -5.97
N LEU A 319 2.52 19.63 -6.47
CA LEU A 319 2.26 20.02 -7.85
C LEU A 319 2.12 21.53 -7.87
N ASP A 320 3.00 22.21 -8.61
CA ASP A 320 3.03 23.65 -8.69
C ASP A 320 2.00 24.14 -9.72
N ASP A 321 1.41 25.31 -9.49
CA ASP A 321 0.47 25.98 -10.41
C ASP A 321 -0.67 25.09 -10.92
N VAL A 322 -1.22 24.21 -10.07
CA VAL A 322 -2.38 23.39 -10.43
C VAL A 322 -3.68 24.07 -10.05
N LYS A 323 -4.72 23.76 -10.82
CA LYS A 323 -6.07 24.24 -10.64
C LYS A 323 -6.91 23.10 -10.11
N GLU A 324 -7.49 23.27 -8.93
CA GLU A 324 -8.38 22.28 -8.35
C GLU A 324 -9.82 22.55 -8.77
N ILE A 325 -10.47 21.57 -9.39
CA ILE A 325 -11.87 21.64 -9.75
C ILE A 325 -12.62 20.42 -9.20
N PRO A 326 -13.91 20.56 -8.82
CA PRO A 326 -14.73 19.42 -8.46
C PRO A 326 -14.83 18.40 -9.61
N ARG A 327 -14.72 17.12 -9.32
CA ARG A 327 -14.81 16.05 -10.35
C ARG A 327 -16.11 16.12 -11.17
N ARG A 328 -17.21 16.61 -10.58
CA ARG A 328 -18.51 16.78 -11.25
C ARG A 328 -18.46 17.76 -12.43
N ALA A 329 -17.43 18.64 -12.48
CA ALA A 329 -17.21 19.58 -13.57
C ALA A 329 -16.64 18.93 -14.84
N LEU A 330 -16.13 17.67 -14.73
CA LEU A 330 -15.57 16.96 -15.86
C LEU A 330 -16.63 16.26 -16.68
N ILE A 331 -16.50 16.38 -18.00
CA ILE A 331 -17.27 15.68 -19.01
C ILE A 331 -16.32 14.82 -19.87
N GLU A 332 -16.79 13.64 -20.30
CA GLU A 332 -16.03 12.73 -21.16
C GLU A 332 -14.60 12.40 -20.63
N GLY A 333 -14.42 12.46 -19.30
CA GLY A 333 -13.19 12.06 -18.61
C GLY A 333 -12.15 13.17 -18.45
N ASN A 334 -11.87 13.98 -19.47
CA ASN A 334 -10.81 14.99 -19.44
C ASN A 334 -11.19 16.36 -20.02
N ARG A 335 -12.47 16.64 -20.19
CA ARG A 335 -12.96 17.93 -20.72
C ARG A 335 -13.79 18.66 -19.69
N ALA A 336 -13.80 19.99 -19.76
CA ALA A 336 -14.70 20.83 -18.98
C ALA A 336 -15.43 21.83 -19.88
N ILE A 337 -16.55 22.35 -19.35
CA ILE A 337 -17.29 23.45 -19.96
C ILE A 337 -16.91 24.72 -19.21
N LEU A 338 -16.46 25.73 -19.93
CA LEU A 338 -16.17 27.05 -19.41
C LEU A 338 -17.26 28.04 -19.82
N VAL A 339 -17.56 28.98 -18.97
CA VAL A 339 -18.37 30.15 -19.31
C VAL A 339 -17.45 31.31 -19.66
N MET A 340 -17.53 31.74 -20.91
CA MET A 340 -16.76 32.85 -21.44
C MET A 340 -17.33 34.20 -20.96
N ALA A 341 -16.59 35.28 -21.18
CA ALA A 341 -17.02 36.65 -20.77
C ALA A 341 -18.35 37.11 -21.38
N ASP A 342 -18.76 36.56 -22.55
CA ASP A 342 -20.01 36.80 -23.24
C ASP A 342 -21.16 35.86 -22.80
N ASN A 343 -21.02 35.18 -21.66
CA ASN A 343 -21.94 34.18 -21.11
C ASN A 343 -22.24 33.00 -22.06
N LYS A 344 -21.32 32.70 -22.96
CA LYS A 344 -21.40 31.48 -23.79
C LYS A 344 -20.49 30.41 -23.31
N ILE A 345 -20.90 29.16 -23.55
CA ILE A 345 -20.07 28.00 -23.16
C ILE A 345 -19.06 27.66 -24.24
N ALA A 346 -17.86 27.24 -23.78
CA ALA A 346 -16.82 26.66 -24.58
C ALA A 346 -16.35 25.34 -23.96
N PHE A 347 -15.97 24.40 -24.79
CA PHE A 347 -15.34 23.14 -24.32
C PHE A 347 -13.83 23.33 -24.29
N ARG A 348 -13.21 22.81 -23.24
CA ARG A 348 -11.77 22.83 -23.10
C ARG A 348 -11.27 21.45 -22.71
N ASP A 349 -10.25 20.96 -23.44
CA ASP A 349 -9.55 19.73 -23.07
C ASP A 349 -8.54 20.03 -21.97
N LEU A 350 -8.51 19.17 -20.93
CA LEU A 350 -7.73 19.38 -19.73
C LEU A 350 -6.62 18.35 -19.62
N THR A 351 -5.48 18.78 -19.09
CA THR A 351 -4.43 17.88 -18.64
C THR A 351 -4.59 17.67 -17.13
N ILE A 352 -4.95 16.45 -16.74
CA ILE A 352 -5.31 16.11 -15.36
C ILE A 352 -4.24 15.15 -14.82
N PRO A 353 -3.19 15.65 -14.13
CA PRO A 353 -2.17 14.80 -13.53
C PRO A 353 -2.72 13.92 -12.41
N ARG A 354 -3.78 14.36 -11.70
CA ARG A 354 -4.40 13.57 -10.63
C ARG A 354 -5.90 13.75 -10.61
N LEU A 355 -6.59 12.62 -10.50
CA LEU A 355 -8.03 12.55 -10.35
C LEU A 355 -8.36 11.81 -9.05
N THR A 356 -9.07 12.48 -8.13
CA THR A 356 -9.55 11.89 -6.88
C THR A 356 -11.04 11.52 -6.99
N ARG A 357 -11.63 11.05 -5.90
CA ARG A 357 -13.08 10.79 -5.86
C ARG A 357 -13.90 12.07 -5.96
N GLU A 358 -13.40 13.18 -5.43
CA GLU A 358 -14.13 14.44 -5.25
C GLU A 358 -13.60 15.54 -6.17
N THR A 359 -12.28 15.57 -6.42
CA THR A 359 -11.62 16.66 -7.14
C THR A 359 -10.72 16.18 -8.27
N ALA A 360 -10.45 17.05 -9.21
CA ALA A 360 -9.46 16.89 -10.26
C ALA A 360 -8.42 18.01 -10.18
N LEU A 361 -7.14 17.65 -10.13
CA LEU A 361 -6.04 18.61 -10.23
C LEU A 361 -5.69 18.77 -11.71
N VAL A 362 -5.78 19.99 -12.21
CA VAL A 362 -5.56 20.32 -13.62
C VAL A 362 -4.27 21.12 -13.74
N SER A 363 -3.33 20.63 -14.52
CA SER A 363 -2.06 21.33 -14.81
C SER A 363 -2.05 22.10 -16.13
N GLY A 364 -3.03 21.85 -17.01
CA GLY A 364 -3.11 22.52 -18.31
C GLY A 364 -4.52 22.55 -18.85
N GLY A 365 -4.85 23.57 -19.65
CA GLY A 365 -6.17 23.76 -20.24
C GLY A 365 -7.07 24.73 -19.48
N LEU A 366 -6.71 25.16 -18.26
CA LEU A 366 -7.40 26.19 -17.49
C LEU A 366 -6.44 27.31 -17.12
N GLU A 367 -6.97 28.52 -17.03
CA GLU A 367 -6.28 29.71 -16.52
C GLU A 367 -6.94 30.17 -15.20
N ALA A 368 -6.19 30.85 -14.36
CA ALA A 368 -6.75 31.44 -13.14
C ALA A 368 -7.85 32.49 -13.51
N GLY A 369 -9.00 32.37 -12.85
CA GLY A 369 -10.16 33.19 -13.16
C GLY A 369 -11.13 32.58 -14.18
N ASP A 370 -10.81 31.46 -14.80
CA ASP A 370 -11.75 30.70 -15.64
C ASP A 370 -12.97 30.27 -14.80
N ARG A 371 -14.17 30.33 -15.40
CA ARG A 371 -15.41 29.88 -14.78
C ARG A 371 -15.83 28.54 -15.34
N VAL A 372 -15.70 27.51 -14.55
CA VAL A 372 -16.03 26.12 -14.94
C VAL A 372 -17.44 25.77 -14.50
N VAL A 373 -18.23 25.22 -15.41
CA VAL A 373 -19.63 24.80 -15.17
C VAL A 373 -19.67 23.53 -14.33
N LEU A 374 -20.47 23.54 -13.27
CA LEU A 374 -20.72 22.40 -12.39
C LEU A 374 -22.04 21.67 -12.73
N THR A 375 -23.00 22.39 -13.30
CA THR A 375 -24.33 21.87 -13.65
C THR A 375 -24.26 20.97 -14.88
N ARG A 376 -24.86 19.80 -14.81
CA ARG A 376 -24.93 18.87 -15.92
C ARG A 376 -25.95 19.36 -16.98
N LEU A 377 -25.47 19.76 -18.13
CA LEU A 377 -26.30 20.18 -19.26
C LEU A 377 -26.68 18.95 -20.10
N SER A 378 -27.95 18.84 -20.50
CA SER A 378 -28.48 17.69 -21.24
C SER A 378 -27.92 17.56 -22.67
N ALA A 379 -27.60 18.67 -23.33
CA ALA A 379 -27.04 18.70 -24.69
C ALA A 379 -26.24 20.00 -24.88
N PRO A 380 -25.06 20.15 -24.29
CA PRO A 380 -24.27 21.36 -24.41
C PRO A 380 -23.69 21.47 -25.82
N ILE A 381 -23.78 22.66 -26.42
CA ILE A 381 -23.23 23.00 -27.74
C ILE A 381 -22.33 24.21 -27.57
N ALA A 382 -21.16 24.21 -28.18
CA ALA A 382 -20.25 25.35 -28.15
C ALA A 382 -20.96 26.65 -28.64
N GLY A 383 -20.80 27.76 -27.89
CA GLY A 383 -21.47 28.98 -28.17
C GLY A 383 -22.92 29.11 -27.64
N MET A 384 -23.40 28.11 -26.91
CA MET A 384 -24.72 28.16 -26.24
C MET A 384 -24.66 29.21 -25.12
N GLU A 385 -25.67 30.04 -25.04
CA GLU A 385 -25.84 31.09 -24.02
C GLU A 385 -26.36 30.46 -22.73
N VAL A 386 -25.75 30.82 -21.60
CA VAL A 386 -26.12 30.35 -20.26
C VAL A 386 -26.26 31.50 -19.31
N GLU A 387 -27.08 31.34 -18.29
CA GLU A 387 -27.21 32.28 -17.18
C GLU A 387 -26.49 31.70 -15.95
N ILE A 388 -25.62 32.52 -15.35
CA ILE A 388 -24.87 32.06 -14.17
C ILE A 388 -25.77 32.22 -12.95
N GLU A 389 -26.07 31.12 -12.29
CA GLU A 389 -26.77 31.11 -11.02
C GLU A 389 -25.83 31.64 -9.94
N LYS A 390 -26.23 32.73 -9.27
CA LYS A 390 -25.46 33.29 -8.16
C LYS A 390 -25.52 32.32 -6.99
N ASP A 391 -24.34 31.93 -6.49
CA ASP A 391 -24.20 31.11 -5.30
C ASP A 391 -24.83 31.81 -4.08
N PRO A 392 -25.86 31.20 -3.45
CA PRO A 392 -26.50 31.82 -2.29
C PRO A 392 -25.65 31.84 -1.02
N GLU A 393 -24.51 31.10 -1.00
CA GLU A 393 -23.65 31.00 0.20
C GLU A 393 -22.63 32.15 0.37
N LYS A 394 -22.55 33.11 -0.56
CA LYS A 394 -21.62 34.26 -0.47
C LYS A 394 -22.27 35.61 -0.08
N GLU A 395 -23.50 35.62 0.37
CA GLU A 395 -24.16 36.87 0.81
C GLU A 395 -24.15 37.10 2.34
N ASP A 396 -23.52 36.19 3.15
CA ASP A 396 -23.51 36.32 4.62
C ASP A 396 -22.06 36.32 5.22
N GLU A 397 -21.11 37.03 4.58
CA GLU A 397 -19.83 37.40 5.22
C GLU A 397 -19.60 38.93 5.18
#